data_53c4f04f7ce50dde78a1c9ce282ad984
#
_entry.id   53c4f04f7ce50dde78a1c9ce282ad984
#
_cell.length_a   1.000
_cell.length_b   1.000
_cell.length_c   1.000
_cell.angle_alpha   90.00
_cell.angle_beta   90.00
_cell.angle_gamma   90.00
#
_symmetry.space_group_name_H-M   'P 1'
#
loop_
_entity.id
_entity.type
_entity.pdbx_description
1 polymer ?
#
loop_
_entity_poly.entity_id
_entity_poly.type
_entity_poly.pdbx_seq_one_letter_code
_entity_poly.pdbx_strand_id
1 'polypeptide(L)'
;NGGMNTNYAAVPNPACAQPGMPASSGIFCGGSLGVDLMQAFITIGYAHDFGNFSVGVAPVFAIQSFEARGVAAFAGVSADPANVTDNGHDISTGFGLRLGAEWDVTDNFRVGATYQTEYNMSEFDDYAGLFADRGDFDIPASLQVGVAYDVSEQLTVMLDYRHMAYSDIGSVGNAGTVQAPLGAPGGPGFGWQDVEAWKLGVEYEA
;
A
#
# COMPACT_ATOMS: atom_id res chain seq x y z
N ASN A 1 -6.56 -6.29 -7.93
CA ASN A 1 -7.04 -6.43 -6.56
C ASN A 1 -5.93 -7.05 -5.72
N GLY A 2 -5.79 -6.60 -4.50
CA GLY A 2 -4.86 -7.13 -3.51
C GLY A 2 -5.50 -7.08 -2.13
N GLY A 3 -4.99 -7.88 -1.20
CA GLY A 3 -5.50 -7.87 0.16
C GLY A 3 -4.61 -8.65 1.12
N MET A 4 -4.76 -8.36 2.38
CA MET A 4 -4.12 -9.04 3.49
C MET A 4 -5.17 -9.26 4.58
N ASN A 5 -5.29 -10.48 5.04
CA ASN A 5 -6.12 -10.79 6.21
C ASN A 5 -5.28 -11.61 7.19
N THR A 6 -5.15 -11.11 8.40
CA THR A 6 -4.43 -11.77 9.49
C THR A 6 -5.35 -11.95 10.69
N ASN A 7 -5.21 -13.06 11.40
CA ASN A 7 -5.95 -13.31 12.62
C ASN A 7 -5.11 -14.17 13.59
N TYR A 8 -4.73 -13.57 14.69
CA TYR A 8 -4.00 -14.22 15.76
C TYR A 8 -4.90 -14.41 16.96
N ALA A 9 -4.99 -15.63 17.47
CA ALA A 9 -5.83 -15.95 18.61
C ALA A 9 -5.42 -15.16 19.86
N ALA A 10 -6.40 -14.79 20.68
CA ALA A 10 -6.16 -14.21 21.98
C ALA A 10 -5.42 -15.21 22.89
N VAL A 11 -4.31 -14.79 23.47
CA VAL A 11 -3.55 -15.54 24.46
C VAL A 11 -3.58 -14.79 25.80
N PRO A 12 -3.60 -15.47 26.95
CA PRO A 12 -3.51 -14.82 28.25
C PRO A 12 -2.26 -13.94 28.32
N ASN A 13 -2.43 -12.67 28.70
CA ASN A 13 -1.34 -11.72 28.84
C ASN A 13 -1.40 -11.01 30.20
N PRO A 14 -0.54 -11.37 31.15
CA PRO A 14 -0.55 -10.75 32.49
C PRO A 14 -0.27 -9.23 32.46
N ALA A 15 0.40 -8.72 31.44
CA ALA A 15 0.63 -7.28 31.30
C ALA A 15 -0.65 -6.49 31.05
N CYS A 16 -1.70 -7.16 30.57
CA CYS A 16 -3.00 -6.56 30.32
C CYS A 16 -3.93 -6.56 31.54
N ALA A 17 -3.53 -7.20 32.62
CA ALA A 17 -4.33 -7.32 33.85
C ALA A 17 -4.21 -6.03 34.70
N GLN A 18 -4.52 -4.87 34.15
CA GLN A 18 -4.52 -3.60 34.86
C GLN A 18 -5.96 -3.08 35.04
N PRO A 19 -6.25 -2.35 36.14
CA PRO A 19 -7.57 -1.74 36.34
C PRO A 19 -7.93 -0.82 35.16
N GLY A 20 -9.07 -1.07 34.53
CA GLY A 20 -9.56 -0.27 33.39
C GLY A 20 -9.21 -0.83 32.00
N MET A 21 -8.43 -1.89 31.91
CA MET A 21 -8.21 -2.57 30.63
C MET A 21 -9.38 -3.56 30.36
N PRO A 22 -10.00 -3.48 29.16
CA PRO A 22 -11.21 -4.26 28.87
C PRO A 22 -10.95 -5.77 28.70
N ALA A 23 -9.73 -6.18 28.38
CA ALA A 23 -9.38 -7.59 28.20
C ALA A 23 -8.02 -7.91 28.81
N SER A 24 -7.93 -9.02 29.52
CA SER A 24 -6.67 -9.56 30.06
C SER A 24 -5.97 -10.52 29.08
N SER A 25 -6.19 -10.37 27.80
CA SER A 25 -5.67 -11.27 26.76
C SER A 25 -5.26 -10.52 25.50
N GLY A 26 -4.47 -11.22 24.68
CA GLY A 26 -3.93 -10.68 23.44
C GLY A 26 -2.64 -9.88 23.62
N ILE A 27 -1.88 -9.76 22.55
CA ILE A 27 -0.55 -9.10 22.58
C ILE A 27 -0.68 -7.62 22.97
N PHE A 28 -1.73 -6.95 22.51
CA PHE A 28 -2.00 -5.52 22.75
C PHE A 28 -3.28 -5.31 23.59
N CYS A 29 -3.60 -6.25 24.46
CA CYS A 29 -4.69 -6.16 25.43
C CYS A 29 -6.11 -6.01 24.84
N GLY A 30 -6.27 -6.25 23.55
CA GLY A 30 -7.55 -6.13 22.84
C GLY A 30 -8.19 -7.48 22.47
N GLY A 31 -7.69 -8.60 23.01
CA GLY A 31 -8.16 -9.92 22.60
C GLY A 31 -7.45 -10.48 21.36
N SER A 32 -8.19 -10.97 20.39
CA SER A 32 -7.61 -11.44 19.11
C SER A 32 -7.05 -10.28 18.31
N LEU A 33 -5.82 -10.45 17.82
CA LEU A 33 -5.15 -9.45 16.97
C LEU A 33 -5.39 -9.76 15.50
N GLY A 34 -5.80 -8.78 14.71
CA GLY A 34 -5.98 -8.97 13.29
C GLY A 34 -5.98 -7.67 12.51
N VAL A 35 -5.59 -7.77 11.25
CA VAL A 35 -5.73 -6.71 10.25
C VAL A 35 -6.36 -7.32 9.01
N ASP A 36 -7.37 -6.68 8.48
CA ASP A 36 -7.97 -6.98 7.17
C ASP A 36 -7.87 -5.75 6.29
N LEU A 37 -7.12 -5.85 5.21
CA LEU A 37 -6.98 -4.79 4.20
C LEU A 37 -7.29 -5.39 2.84
N MET A 38 -8.23 -4.80 2.13
CA MET A 38 -8.54 -5.12 0.74
C MET A 38 -8.46 -3.87 -0.13
N GLN A 39 -7.86 -4.01 -1.30
CA GLN A 39 -7.76 -2.94 -2.29
C GLN A 39 -8.31 -3.41 -3.63
N ALA A 40 -9.17 -2.61 -4.23
CA ALA A 40 -9.71 -2.81 -5.57
C ALA A 40 -9.44 -1.58 -6.44
N PHE A 41 -9.08 -1.83 -7.70
CA PHE A 41 -8.76 -0.77 -8.67
C PHE A 41 -9.62 -0.92 -9.91
N ILE A 42 -10.31 0.16 -10.26
CA ILE A 42 -11.07 0.28 -11.51
C ILE A 42 -10.28 1.21 -12.42
N THR A 43 -9.85 0.68 -13.56
CA THR A 43 -8.96 1.39 -14.49
C THR A 43 -9.60 1.48 -15.86
N ILE A 44 -9.59 2.66 -16.45
CA ILE A 44 -10.00 2.89 -17.85
C ILE A 44 -8.78 3.43 -18.58
N GLY A 45 -8.25 2.64 -19.51
CA GLY A 45 -7.04 2.98 -20.25
C GLY A 45 -7.31 3.41 -21.68
N TYR A 46 -6.54 4.37 -22.16
CA TYR A 46 -6.39 4.70 -23.58
C TYR A 46 -4.90 4.66 -23.94
N ALA A 47 -4.61 4.00 -25.06
CA ALA A 47 -3.25 3.98 -25.60
C ALA A 47 -3.29 4.34 -27.09
N HIS A 48 -2.22 4.96 -27.56
CA HIS A 48 -2.02 5.29 -28.94
C HIS A 48 -0.65 4.81 -29.42
N ASP A 49 -0.66 4.11 -30.54
CA ASP A 49 0.53 3.58 -31.19
C ASP A 49 0.93 4.49 -32.37
N PHE A 50 2.19 4.91 -32.39
CA PHE A 50 2.81 5.72 -33.46
C PHE A 50 3.75 4.89 -34.33
N GLY A 51 3.69 3.57 -34.23
CA GLY A 51 4.52 2.62 -34.95
C GLY A 51 5.63 2.04 -34.09
N ASN A 52 6.73 2.73 -33.93
CA ASN A 52 7.83 2.30 -33.05
C ASN A 52 7.78 2.90 -31.64
N PHE A 53 6.74 3.67 -31.33
CA PHE A 53 6.56 4.29 -30.04
C PHE A 53 5.06 4.32 -29.68
N SER A 54 4.74 3.90 -28.48
CA SER A 54 3.37 3.91 -27.94
C SER A 54 3.31 4.66 -26.64
N VAL A 55 2.19 5.35 -26.40
CA VAL A 55 1.90 6.00 -25.10
C VAL A 55 0.52 5.63 -24.62
N GLY A 56 0.38 5.57 -23.33
CA GLY A 56 -0.89 5.27 -22.68
C GLY A 56 -1.15 6.12 -21.45
N VAL A 57 -2.42 6.37 -21.20
CA VAL A 57 -2.91 7.03 -19.99
C VAL A 57 -4.10 6.26 -19.46
N ALA A 58 -4.15 6.10 -18.15
CA ALA A 58 -5.22 5.39 -17.49
C ALA A 58 -5.57 6.06 -16.14
N PRO A 59 -6.70 6.79 -16.05
CA PRO A 59 -7.29 7.12 -14.77
C PRO A 59 -7.64 5.85 -14.00
N VAL A 60 -7.40 5.90 -12.70
CA VAL A 60 -7.65 4.79 -11.77
C VAL A 60 -8.49 5.29 -10.62
N PHE A 61 -9.62 4.63 -10.38
CA PHE A 61 -10.40 4.77 -9.17
C PHE A 61 -10.06 3.63 -8.23
N ALA A 62 -9.64 3.95 -7.01
CA ALA A 62 -9.26 2.99 -5.98
C ALA A 62 -10.31 2.94 -4.87
N ILE A 63 -10.53 1.73 -4.35
CA ILE A 63 -11.37 1.46 -3.18
C ILE A 63 -10.51 0.64 -2.23
N GLN A 64 -10.45 1.07 -0.96
CA GLN A 64 -9.84 0.31 0.12
C GLN A 64 -10.91 -0.03 1.16
N SER A 65 -10.79 -1.21 1.75
CA SER A 65 -11.54 -1.62 2.93
C SER A 65 -10.53 -2.06 3.99
N PHE A 66 -10.65 -1.48 5.19
CA PHE A 66 -9.69 -1.73 6.27
C PHE A 66 -10.42 -2.04 7.58
N GLU A 67 -9.91 -3.01 8.34
CA GLU A 67 -10.28 -3.30 9.72
C GLU A 67 -9.04 -3.64 10.54
N ALA A 68 -8.91 -3.05 11.72
CA ALA A 68 -7.93 -3.45 12.74
C ALA A 68 -8.63 -3.91 14.02
N ARG A 69 -8.19 -5.04 14.54
CA ARG A 69 -8.75 -5.66 15.74
C ARG A 69 -7.68 -5.91 16.79
N GLY A 70 -8.03 -5.78 18.06
CA GLY A 70 -7.20 -6.22 19.16
C GLY A 70 -6.02 -5.32 19.50
N VAL A 71 -5.97 -4.07 19.04
CA VAL A 71 -4.89 -3.11 19.29
C VAL A 71 -5.26 -2.06 20.35
N ALA A 72 -6.11 -2.42 21.33
CA ALA A 72 -6.66 -1.50 22.33
C ALA A 72 -5.60 -0.77 23.18
N ALA A 73 -4.41 -1.35 23.35
CA ALA A 73 -3.32 -0.70 24.09
C ALA A 73 -2.87 0.62 23.44
N PHE A 74 -3.05 0.78 22.13
CA PHE A 74 -2.67 1.99 21.41
C PHE A 74 -3.61 3.17 21.67
N ALA A 75 -4.82 2.93 22.15
CA ALA A 75 -5.75 4.01 22.55
C ALA A 75 -5.13 4.97 23.58
N GLY A 76 -4.28 4.45 24.48
CA GLY A 76 -3.62 5.26 25.52
C GLY A 76 -2.57 6.25 24.98
N VAL A 77 -2.16 6.12 23.73
CA VAL A 77 -1.17 6.98 23.06
C VAL A 77 -1.72 7.61 21.78
N SER A 78 -3.03 7.55 21.58
CA SER A 78 -3.73 8.09 20.42
C SER A 78 -4.32 9.47 20.67
N ALA A 79 -4.37 10.30 19.63
CA ALA A 79 -5.09 11.57 19.63
C ALA A 79 -6.62 11.38 19.57
N ASP A 80 -7.07 10.22 19.08
CA ASP A 80 -8.48 9.82 19.01
C ASP A 80 -8.64 8.37 19.50
N PRO A 81 -8.69 8.14 20.82
CA PRO A 81 -8.73 6.81 21.41
C PRO A 81 -9.94 5.95 21.02
N ALA A 82 -11.03 6.55 20.56
CA ALA A 82 -12.23 5.83 20.16
C ALA A 82 -12.07 5.17 18.76
N ASN A 83 -11.25 5.77 17.90
CA ASN A 83 -11.07 5.38 16.50
C ASN A 83 -9.71 4.71 16.28
N VAL A 84 -9.40 3.68 17.07
CA VAL A 84 -8.12 2.94 17.01
C VAL A 84 -8.32 1.48 16.59
N THR A 85 -9.36 0.80 17.11
CA THR A 85 -9.50 -0.65 16.97
C THR A 85 -10.95 -1.11 17.12
N ASP A 86 -11.25 -2.26 16.51
CA ASP A 86 -12.53 -2.97 16.67
C ASP A 86 -13.77 -2.16 16.22
N ASN A 87 -13.60 -1.23 15.29
CA ASN A 87 -14.66 -0.38 14.72
C ASN A 87 -15.31 -1.00 13.48
N GLY A 88 -14.94 -2.24 13.11
CA GLY A 88 -15.41 -2.90 11.90
C GLY A 88 -14.65 -2.44 10.65
N HIS A 89 -15.18 -2.79 9.47
CA HIS A 89 -14.58 -2.35 8.21
C HIS A 89 -14.96 -0.92 7.88
N ASP A 90 -13.96 -0.10 7.63
CA ASP A 90 -14.09 1.24 7.08
C ASP A 90 -13.70 1.25 5.60
N ILE A 91 -14.29 2.15 4.83
CA ILE A 91 -14.10 2.25 3.37
C ILE A 91 -13.48 3.58 3.01
N SER A 92 -12.36 3.52 2.35
CA SER A 92 -11.69 4.66 1.74
C SER A 92 -11.73 4.56 0.22
N THR A 93 -11.91 5.69 -0.44
CA THR A 93 -11.91 5.77 -1.92
C THR A 93 -10.96 6.86 -2.39
N GLY A 94 -10.36 6.66 -3.54
CA GLY A 94 -9.40 7.62 -4.07
C GLY A 94 -9.23 7.53 -5.57
N PHE A 95 -8.40 8.42 -6.07
CA PHE A 95 -8.18 8.58 -7.50
C PHE A 95 -6.71 8.86 -7.80
N GLY A 96 -6.25 8.34 -8.94
CA GLY A 96 -4.93 8.63 -9.47
C GLY A 96 -4.82 8.32 -10.96
N LEU A 97 -3.62 8.45 -11.50
CA LEU A 97 -3.32 8.25 -12.91
C LEU A 97 -2.19 7.23 -13.08
N ARG A 98 -2.28 6.44 -14.14
CA ARG A 98 -1.14 5.72 -14.72
C ARG A 98 -0.80 6.28 -16.08
N LEU A 99 0.48 6.48 -16.29
CA LEU A 99 1.06 6.87 -17.56
C LEU A 99 2.00 5.75 -18.00
N GLY A 100 1.98 5.43 -19.28
CA GLY A 100 2.86 4.40 -19.87
C GLY A 100 3.43 4.85 -21.17
N ALA A 101 4.65 4.41 -21.46
CA ALA A 101 5.28 4.57 -22.77
C ALA A 101 6.09 3.32 -23.08
N GLU A 102 6.10 2.94 -24.35
CA GLU A 102 6.93 1.86 -24.88
C GLU A 102 7.59 2.32 -26.16
N TRP A 103 8.84 1.93 -26.38
CA TRP A 103 9.61 2.26 -27.54
C TRP A 103 10.34 1.03 -28.07
N ASP A 104 10.05 0.68 -29.32
CA ASP A 104 10.82 -0.28 -30.12
C ASP A 104 12.08 0.42 -30.67
N VAL A 105 13.17 0.31 -29.87
CA VAL A 105 14.45 0.96 -30.22
C VAL A 105 15.05 0.35 -31.49
N THR A 106 14.89 -0.97 -31.59
CA THR A 106 15.23 -1.78 -32.79
C THR A 106 14.21 -2.90 -32.94
N ASP A 107 14.28 -3.67 -34.03
CA ASP A 107 13.37 -4.81 -34.25
C ASP A 107 13.44 -5.88 -33.17
N ASN A 108 14.51 -5.90 -32.37
CA ASN A 108 14.74 -6.90 -31.35
C ASN A 108 14.98 -6.32 -29.94
N PHE A 109 14.84 -5.00 -29.74
CA PHE A 109 15.05 -4.35 -28.46
C PHE A 109 13.97 -3.33 -28.13
N ARG A 110 13.27 -3.53 -27.04
CA ARG A 110 12.18 -2.68 -26.55
C ARG A 110 12.51 -2.12 -25.16
N VAL A 111 12.06 -0.91 -24.91
CA VAL A 111 12.13 -0.24 -23.61
C VAL A 111 10.75 0.25 -23.24
N GLY A 112 10.32 -0.03 -22.01
CA GLY A 112 9.04 0.43 -21.47
C GLY A 112 9.22 1.20 -20.18
N ALA A 113 8.34 2.16 -19.91
CA ALA A 113 8.25 2.85 -18.63
C ALA A 113 6.78 3.07 -18.26
N THR A 114 6.49 2.92 -16.97
CA THR A 114 5.17 3.21 -16.41
C THR A 114 5.34 4.03 -15.15
N TYR A 115 4.59 5.12 -15.04
CA TYR A 115 4.50 5.94 -13.83
C TYR A 115 3.06 5.91 -13.30
N GLN A 116 2.92 5.57 -12.04
CA GLN A 116 1.69 5.70 -11.27
C GLN A 116 1.86 6.88 -10.33
N THR A 117 0.93 7.85 -10.39
CA THR A 117 0.88 8.90 -9.36
C THR A 117 0.52 8.30 -8.02
N GLU A 118 0.76 9.02 -6.96
CA GLU A 118 0.09 8.77 -5.69
C GLU A 118 -1.43 8.78 -5.92
N TYR A 119 -2.16 7.90 -5.23
CA TYR A 119 -3.61 7.94 -5.20
C TYR A 119 -4.03 8.55 -3.89
N ASN A 120 -4.57 9.76 -3.97
CA ASN A 120 -5.13 10.46 -2.81
C ASN A 120 -6.42 9.74 -2.42
N MET A 121 -6.38 9.13 -1.27
CA MET A 121 -7.49 8.37 -0.71
C MET A 121 -8.26 9.23 0.30
N SER A 122 -9.54 8.94 0.53
CA SER A 122 -10.22 9.51 1.69
C SER A 122 -9.70 8.85 2.96
N GLU A 123 -9.71 9.57 4.06
CA GLU A 123 -9.28 9.07 5.35
C GLU A 123 -10.16 7.89 5.83
N PHE A 124 -9.59 7.02 6.64
CA PHE A 124 -10.31 6.04 7.42
C PHE A 124 -10.80 6.67 8.73
N ASP A 125 -12.02 7.19 8.74
CA ASP A 125 -12.60 7.91 9.89
C ASP A 125 -12.68 7.03 11.14
N ASP A 126 -13.04 5.76 10.99
CA ASP A 126 -13.12 4.77 12.07
C ASP A 126 -11.75 4.35 12.61
N TYR A 127 -10.66 4.75 11.93
CA TYR A 127 -9.27 4.51 12.30
C TYR A 127 -8.44 5.81 12.35
N ALA A 128 -9.12 6.96 12.51
CA ALA A 128 -8.50 8.27 12.62
C ALA A 128 -7.51 8.40 13.80
N GLY A 129 -7.65 7.55 14.79
CA GLY A 129 -6.74 7.47 15.94
C GLY A 129 -5.59 6.48 15.78
N LEU A 130 -5.56 5.71 14.68
CA LEU A 130 -4.53 4.70 14.41
C LEU A 130 -3.51 5.20 13.39
N PHE A 131 -3.98 5.70 12.25
CA PHE A 131 -3.15 6.18 11.15
C PHE A 131 -2.81 7.66 11.31
N ALA A 132 -1.59 8.06 10.92
CA ALA A 132 -1.17 9.47 10.90
C ALA A 132 -2.17 10.32 10.09
N ASP A 133 -2.13 11.62 10.31
CA ASP A 133 -2.96 12.59 9.60
C ASP A 133 -4.47 12.28 9.64
N ARG A 134 -4.93 11.67 10.78
CA ARG A 134 -6.33 11.35 11.08
C ARG A 134 -6.95 10.28 10.19
N GLY A 135 -6.22 9.23 9.89
CA GLY A 135 -6.74 8.11 9.10
C GLY A 135 -6.26 8.09 7.67
N ASP A 136 -5.30 8.94 7.32
CA ASP A 136 -4.71 8.97 5.98
C ASP A 136 -3.95 7.66 5.70
N PHE A 137 -4.28 7.04 4.57
CA PHE A 137 -3.62 5.83 4.10
C PHE A 137 -3.59 5.81 2.56
N ASP A 138 -2.90 6.77 2.00
CA ASP A 138 -2.74 6.94 0.57
C ASP A 138 -1.98 5.77 -0.09
N ILE A 139 -2.16 5.61 -1.39
CA ILE A 139 -1.45 4.59 -2.15
C ILE A 139 -0.25 5.26 -2.84
N PRO A 140 0.98 4.80 -2.58
CA PRO A 140 2.18 5.51 -2.99
C PRO A 140 2.34 5.58 -4.52
N ALA A 141 3.02 6.62 -4.96
CA ALA A 141 3.51 6.72 -6.32
C ALA A 141 4.48 5.59 -6.64
N SER A 142 4.53 5.18 -7.90
CA SER A 142 5.50 4.17 -8.33
C SER A 142 5.98 4.42 -9.75
N LEU A 143 7.26 4.12 -9.99
CA LEU A 143 7.90 4.11 -11.29
C LEU A 143 8.34 2.68 -11.62
N GLN A 144 8.02 2.19 -12.81
CA GLN A 144 8.58 0.96 -13.35
C GLN A 144 9.25 1.24 -14.69
N VAL A 145 10.43 0.69 -14.89
CA VAL A 145 11.16 0.74 -16.17
C VAL A 145 11.55 -0.69 -16.52
N GLY A 146 11.38 -1.06 -17.77
CA GLY A 146 11.71 -2.39 -18.26
C GLY A 146 12.38 -2.38 -19.60
N VAL A 147 13.13 -3.42 -19.86
CA VAL A 147 13.72 -3.71 -21.18
C VAL A 147 13.41 -5.14 -21.57
N ALA A 148 13.20 -5.36 -22.86
CA ALA A 148 13.05 -6.68 -23.44
C ALA A 148 14.00 -6.81 -24.65
N TYR A 149 14.69 -7.95 -24.74
CA TYR A 149 15.61 -8.24 -25.82
C TYR A 149 15.31 -9.62 -26.42
N ASP A 150 14.96 -9.63 -27.69
CA ASP A 150 14.73 -10.84 -28.46
C ASP A 150 16.10 -11.40 -28.92
N VAL A 151 16.60 -12.39 -28.20
CA VAL A 151 17.89 -13.06 -28.49
C VAL A 151 17.80 -13.87 -29.77
N SER A 152 16.61 -14.43 -30.05
CA SER A 152 16.25 -15.14 -31.27
C SER A 152 14.73 -15.03 -31.47
N GLU A 153 14.23 -15.56 -32.61
CA GLU A 153 12.79 -15.64 -32.92
C GLU A 153 11.99 -16.42 -31.82
N GLN A 154 12.66 -17.19 -30.97
CA GLN A 154 12.07 -18.07 -29.96
C GLN A 154 12.41 -17.67 -28.53
N LEU A 155 13.39 -16.77 -28.32
CA LEU A 155 13.89 -16.48 -26.98
C LEU A 155 13.93 -14.99 -26.72
N THR A 156 13.16 -14.54 -25.73
CA THR A 156 13.15 -13.17 -25.21
C THR A 156 13.64 -13.16 -23.77
N VAL A 157 14.52 -12.21 -23.45
CA VAL A 157 14.99 -11.94 -22.08
C VAL A 157 14.51 -10.55 -21.67
N MET A 158 13.99 -10.44 -20.44
CA MET A 158 13.41 -9.23 -19.91
C MET A 158 14.02 -8.86 -18.56
N LEU A 159 14.19 -7.57 -18.30
CA LEU A 159 14.62 -7.04 -17.02
C LEU A 159 13.77 -5.84 -16.66
N ASP A 160 13.15 -5.86 -15.47
CA ASP A 160 12.38 -4.75 -14.92
C ASP A 160 13.01 -4.25 -13.63
N TYR A 161 12.92 -2.94 -13.45
CA TYR A 161 13.12 -2.24 -12.19
C TYR A 161 11.83 -1.53 -11.79
N ARG A 162 11.44 -1.64 -10.52
CA ARG A 162 10.31 -0.90 -9.96
C ARG A 162 10.70 -0.24 -8.66
N HIS A 163 10.35 1.03 -8.53
CA HIS A 163 10.44 1.84 -7.31
C HIS A 163 9.04 2.20 -6.82
N MET A 164 8.81 2.11 -5.50
CA MET A 164 7.56 2.48 -4.85
C MET A 164 7.88 3.41 -3.67
N ALA A 165 7.31 4.61 -3.67
CA ALA A 165 7.61 5.70 -2.74
C ALA A 165 6.80 5.56 -1.42
N TYR A 166 7.01 4.47 -0.68
CA TYR A 166 6.29 4.23 0.58
C TYR A 166 6.65 5.23 1.68
N SER A 167 7.85 5.82 1.63
CA SER A 167 8.29 6.82 2.61
C SER A 167 7.52 8.13 2.52
N ASP A 168 6.85 8.41 1.40
CA ASP A 168 6.09 9.64 1.19
C ASP A 168 4.70 9.59 1.87
N ILE A 169 4.19 8.41 2.20
CA ILE A 169 2.88 8.22 2.86
C ILE A 169 3.06 8.28 4.37
N GLY A 170 2.50 9.30 5.03
CA GLY A 170 2.71 9.56 6.45
C GLY A 170 2.45 8.36 7.37
N SER A 171 1.33 7.68 7.21
CA SER A 171 0.97 6.49 8.00
C SER A 171 1.90 5.30 7.79
N VAL A 172 2.63 5.27 6.68
CA VAL A 172 3.54 4.17 6.33
C VAL A 172 5.00 4.55 6.56
N GLY A 173 5.43 5.73 6.09
CA GLY A 173 6.83 6.15 6.07
C GLY A 173 7.29 6.85 7.33
N ASN A 174 6.41 7.56 8.06
CA ASN A 174 6.81 8.24 9.27
C ASN A 174 7.44 7.27 10.28
N ALA A 175 8.52 7.70 10.92
CA ALA A 175 9.17 6.86 11.93
C ALA A 175 8.21 6.63 13.11
N GLY A 176 8.12 5.37 13.58
CA GLY A 176 7.32 5.01 14.76
C GLY A 176 7.79 5.67 16.08
N THR A 177 8.95 6.35 16.04
CA THR A 177 9.53 7.10 17.18
C THR A 177 9.17 8.57 17.20
N VAL A 178 8.33 9.04 16.25
CA VAL A 178 7.83 10.43 16.24
C VAL A 178 7.15 10.74 17.57
N GLN A 179 7.52 11.87 18.18
CA GLN A 179 7.01 12.29 19.49
C GLN A 179 5.65 13.01 19.36
N ALA A 180 4.69 12.31 18.75
CA ALA A 180 3.30 12.75 18.61
C ALA A 180 2.36 11.58 18.90
N PRO A 181 1.09 11.82 19.29
CA PRO A 181 0.10 10.74 19.40
C PRO A 181 -0.15 10.06 18.05
N LEU A 182 -0.56 8.80 18.07
CA LEU A 182 -1.14 8.13 16.90
C LEU A 182 -2.35 8.92 16.39
N GLY A 183 -2.56 8.97 15.10
CA GLY A 183 -3.64 9.74 14.49
C GLY A 183 -3.37 11.25 14.37
N ALA A 184 -2.35 11.79 15.03
CA ALA A 184 -2.03 13.21 14.95
C ALA A 184 -1.48 13.59 13.56
N PRO A 185 -1.61 14.88 13.15
CA PRO A 185 -0.93 15.38 11.96
C PRO A 185 0.58 15.13 12.02
N GLY A 186 1.17 14.51 10.99
CA GLY A 186 2.55 14.08 10.97
C GLY A 186 2.92 13.07 12.07
N GLY A 187 1.93 12.37 12.61
CA GLY A 187 2.09 11.38 13.67
C GLY A 187 2.96 10.18 13.26
N PRO A 188 3.22 9.25 14.19
CA PRO A 188 4.03 8.07 13.91
C PRO A 188 3.36 7.16 12.89
N GLY A 189 4.18 6.56 12.03
CA GLY A 189 3.81 5.54 11.06
C GLY A 189 4.61 4.25 11.29
N PHE A 190 4.65 3.39 10.27
CA PHE A 190 5.36 2.11 10.35
C PHE A 190 6.89 2.22 10.16
N GLY A 191 7.39 3.39 9.71
CA GLY A 191 8.81 3.62 9.45
C GLY A 191 9.32 2.88 8.21
N TRP A 192 8.44 2.58 7.26
CA TRP A 192 8.84 1.90 6.03
C TRP A 192 9.64 2.85 5.14
N GLN A 193 10.58 2.25 4.44
CA GLN A 193 11.36 2.92 3.41
C GLN A 193 10.75 2.61 2.05
N ASP A 194 11.21 3.32 1.04
CA ASP A 194 10.87 3.01 -0.34
C ASP A 194 11.26 1.57 -0.70
N VAL A 195 10.47 0.98 -1.58
CA VAL A 195 10.71 -0.39 -2.04
C VAL A 195 11.24 -0.37 -3.46
N GLU A 196 12.36 -1.05 -3.66
CA GLU A 196 12.94 -1.32 -4.96
C GLU A 196 12.80 -2.80 -5.29
N ALA A 197 12.34 -3.11 -6.50
CA ALA A 197 12.19 -4.48 -6.97
C ALA A 197 12.80 -4.66 -8.35
N TRP A 198 13.61 -5.70 -8.48
CA TRP A 198 14.18 -6.15 -9.75
C TRP A 198 13.54 -7.47 -10.15
N LYS A 199 13.17 -7.60 -11.43
CA LYS A 199 12.60 -8.81 -11.99
C LYS A 199 13.34 -9.21 -13.24
N LEU A 200 13.75 -10.46 -13.33
CA LEU A 200 14.32 -11.08 -14.52
C LEU A 200 13.27 -12.05 -15.09
N GLY A 201 12.98 -11.91 -16.38
CA GLY A 201 12.08 -12.79 -17.11
C GLY A 201 12.78 -13.44 -18.30
N VAL A 202 12.34 -14.64 -18.63
CA VAL A 202 12.74 -15.35 -19.85
C VAL A 202 11.48 -15.99 -20.44
N GLU A 203 11.24 -15.73 -21.71
CA GLU A 203 10.16 -16.33 -22.49
C GLU A 203 10.76 -17.16 -23.61
N TYR A 204 10.25 -18.38 -23.78
CA TYR A 204 10.66 -19.28 -24.85
C TYR A 204 9.43 -19.85 -25.56
N GLU A 205 9.35 -19.60 -26.87
CA GLU A 205 8.33 -20.15 -27.75
C GLU A 205 8.86 -21.43 -28.40
N ALA A 206 8.15 -22.57 -28.20
CA ALA A 206 8.53 -23.90 -28.68
C ALA A 206 7.88 -24.27 -30.00
#